data_a5057668e88c961c6d029a31f1562854
#
_entry.id   a5057668e88c961c6d029a31f1562854
#
_cell.length_a   1.000
_cell.length_b   1.000
_cell.length_c   1.000
_cell.angle_alpha   90.00
_cell.angle_beta   90.00
_cell.angle_gamma   90.00
#
_symmetry.space_group_name_H-M   'P 1'
#
loop_
_entity.id
_entity.type
_entity.pdbx_description
1 polymer ?
#
loop_
_entity_poly.entity_id
_entity_poly.type
_entity_poly.pdbx_seq_one_letter_code
_entity_poly.pdbx_strand_id
1 'polypeptide(L)'
;MKRWICLSFVLGVLLGVGVVRSQQSVTGTQRIVQFENDDVKVWKSVVVPHAPLTMHRHEHGRVIIALQGGTMKIVDSQGKSEEHVWETGKAYWLPPNAPGTMHADVNAGDQPIEVMVVELKKDK
;
A
#
# COMPACT_ATOMS: atom_id res chain seq x y z
N MET A 1 75.93 8.23 -12.16
CA MET A 1 74.69 7.75 -12.90
C MET A 1 73.52 7.84 -11.98
N LYS A 2 72.61 8.80 -12.18
CA LYS A 2 71.37 8.94 -11.38
C LYS A 2 70.25 8.19 -12.07
N ARG A 3 69.78 7.13 -11.40
CA ARG A 3 68.60 6.38 -11.86
C ARG A 3 67.29 7.10 -11.38
N TRP A 4 66.54 7.59 -12.31
CA TRP A 4 65.20 8.14 -12.04
C TRP A 4 64.17 6.99 -12.00
N ILE A 5 63.54 6.84 -10.85
CA ILE A 5 62.43 5.92 -10.67
C ILE A 5 61.14 6.70 -10.97
N CYS A 6 60.52 6.42 -12.11
CA CYS A 6 59.20 6.94 -12.40
C CYS A 6 58.16 6.15 -11.59
N LEU A 7 57.53 6.81 -10.61
CA LEU A 7 56.41 6.28 -9.88
C LEU A 7 55.15 6.58 -10.68
N SER A 8 54.60 5.57 -11.37
CA SER A 8 53.33 5.69 -12.05
C SER A 8 52.21 5.55 -11.03
N PHE A 9 51.52 6.65 -10.74
CA PHE A 9 50.27 6.64 -9.98
C PHE A 9 49.13 6.17 -10.89
N VAL A 10 48.66 4.96 -10.67
CA VAL A 10 47.41 4.48 -11.31
C VAL A 10 46.25 5.00 -10.46
N LEU A 11 45.54 6.01 -10.97
CA LEU A 11 44.34 6.55 -10.38
C LEU A 11 43.17 5.62 -10.74
N GLY A 12 42.83 4.73 -9.84
CA GLY A 12 41.64 3.84 -10.00
C GLY A 12 40.35 4.64 -9.81
N VAL A 13 39.64 4.93 -10.91
CA VAL A 13 38.30 5.50 -10.86
C VAL A 13 37.34 4.36 -10.54
N LEU A 14 36.88 4.28 -9.29
CA LEU A 14 35.76 3.43 -8.90
C LEU A 14 34.46 4.05 -9.42
N LEU A 15 33.99 3.56 -10.57
CA LEU A 15 32.65 3.84 -11.07
C LEU A 15 31.64 3.11 -10.17
N GLY A 16 31.12 3.82 -9.17
CA GLY A 16 29.98 3.36 -8.38
C GLY A 16 28.74 3.31 -9.26
N VAL A 17 28.34 2.12 -9.69
CA VAL A 17 27.07 1.90 -10.36
C VAL A 17 25.98 2.07 -9.31
N GLY A 18 25.47 3.28 -9.17
CA GLY A 18 24.27 3.55 -8.39
C GLY A 18 23.09 2.84 -9.04
N VAL A 19 22.59 1.76 -8.42
CA VAL A 19 21.33 1.15 -8.81
C VAL A 19 20.22 2.14 -8.45
N VAL A 20 19.82 2.97 -9.40
CA VAL A 20 18.61 3.78 -9.29
C VAL A 20 17.44 2.80 -9.32
N ARG A 21 16.93 2.41 -8.15
CA ARG A 21 15.63 1.76 -8.07
C ARG A 21 14.59 2.78 -8.53
N SER A 22 14.15 2.62 -9.76
CA SER A 22 12.96 3.29 -10.25
C SER A 22 11.80 2.91 -9.32
N GLN A 23 11.38 3.81 -8.43
CA GLN A 23 10.11 3.69 -7.76
C GLN A 23 9.05 3.86 -8.86
N GLN A 24 8.43 2.76 -9.28
CA GLN A 24 7.25 2.84 -10.12
C GLN A 24 6.20 3.64 -9.35
N SER A 25 5.96 4.86 -9.77
CA SER A 25 4.87 5.68 -9.25
C SER A 25 3.56 4.95 -9.55
N VAL A 26 2.83 4.61 -8.49
CA VAL A 26 1.49 4.00 -8.64
C VAL A 26 0.58 5.05 -9.26
N THR A 27 0.16 4.81 -10.50
CA THR A 27 -0.59 5.80 -11.30
C THR A 27 -2.10 5.80 -11.02
N GLY A 28 -2.61 4.92 -10.14
CA GLY A 28 -4.03 4.85 -9.83
C GLY A 28 -4.35 3.94 -8.63
N THR A 29 -5.57 4.10 -8.12
CA THR A 29 -6.11 3.23 -7.08
C THR A 29 -6.28 1.81 -7.61
N GLN A 30 -5.77 0.82 -6.85
CA GLN A 30 -5.80 -0.57 -7.29
C GLN A 30 -5.78 -1.56 -6.11
N ARG A 31 -6.25 -2.77 -6.39
CA ARG A 31 -6.11 -3.96 -5.54
C ARG A 31 -5.18 -4.96 -6.22
N ILE A 32 -4.19 -5.43 -5.48
CA ILE A 32 -3.19 -6.39 -5.98
C ILE A 32 -3.28 -7.63 -5.11
N VAL A 33 -3.90 -8.69 -5.64
CA VAL A 33 -4.02 -9.97 -4.93
C VAL A 33 -2.62 -10.54 -4.67
N GLN A 34 -2.37 -10.93 -3.44
CA GLN A 34 -1.12 -11.55 -3.00
C GLN A 34 -1.25 -13.07 -3.05
N PHE A 35 -2.27 -13.59 -2.38
CA PHE A 35 -2.66 -14.99 -2.43
C PHE A 35 -4.09 -15.18 -1.93
N GLU A 36 -4.64 -16.35 -2.18
CA GLU A 36 -5.93 -16.81 -1.69
C GLU A 36 -5.85 -18.32 -1.42
N ASN A 37 -6.47 -18.77 -0.32
CA ASN A 37 -6.62 -20.17 0.03
C ASN A 37 -8.04 -20.43 0.58
N ASP A 38 -8.27 -21.55 1.23
CA ASP A 38 -9.59 -21.90 1.77
C ASP A 38 -10.03 -21.05 2.97
N ASP A 39 -9.09 -20.40 3.64
CA ASP A 39 -9.35 -19.67 4.89
C ASP A 39 -9.34 -18.16 4.72
N VAL A 40 -8.45 -17.64 3.86
CA VAL A 40 -8.24 -16.19 3.69
C VAL A 40 -8.03 -15.80 2.23
N LYS A 41 -8.40 -14.55 1.94
CA LYS A 41 -7.98 -13.82 0.74
C LYS A 41 -7.13 -12.63 1.16
N VAL A 42 -5.94 -12.52 0.59
CA VAL A 42 -4.98 -11.46 0.93
C VAL A 42 -4.68 -10.61 -0.30
N TRP A 43 -4.80 -9.30 -0.14
CA TRP A 43 -4.44 -8.35 -1.20
C TRP A 43 -3.84 -7.08 -0.62
N LYS A 44 -3.06 -6.38 -1.42
CA LYS A 44 -2.65 -5.01 -1.15
C LYS A 44 -3.61 -4.04 -1.83
N SER A 45 -4.16 -3.09 -1.09
CA SER A 45 -4.87 -1.94 -1.64
C SER A 45 -3.95 -0.73 -1.66
N VAL A 46 -3.93 -0.03 -2.79
CA VAL A 46 -3.31 1.28 -2.93
C VAL A 46 -4.40 2.25 -3.31
N VAL A 47 -4.65 3.25 -2.47
CA VAL A 47 -5.67 4.27 -2.71
C VAL A 47 -4.99 5.61 -2.85
N VAL A 48 -4.93 6.11 -4.08
CA VAL A 48 -4.29 7.40 -4.37
C VAL A 48 -5.27 8.56 -4.14
N PRO A 49 -4.77 9.79 -3.85
CA PRO A 49 -5.62 10.96 -3.74
C PRO A 49 -6.50 11.16 -4.98
N HIS A 50 -7.73 11.58 -4.77
CA HIS A 50 -8.71 11.89 -5.83
C HIS A 50 -9.12 10.73 -6.77
N ALA A 51 -8.74 9.50 -6.46
CA ALA A 51 -9.14 8.29 -7.18
C ALA A 51 -9.68 7.25 -6.20
N PRO A 52 -10.97 7.28 -5.86
CA PRO A 52 -11.54 6.38 -4.87
C PRO A 52 -11.53 4.92 -5.34
N LEU A 53 -11.45 4.02 -4.38
CA LEU A 53 -11.83 2.63 -4.59
C LEU A 53 -13.36 2.59 -4.71
N THR A 54 -13.86 2.05 -5.81
CA THR A 54 -15.30 2.05 -6.13
C THR A 54 -16.15 1.30 -5.11
N MET A 55 -17.46 1.57 -5.12
CA MET A 55 -18.44 0.92 -4.23
C MET A 55 -18.28 -0.59 -4.21
N HIS A 56 -18.12 -1.14 -3.01
CA HIS A 56 -17.96 -2.56 -2.75
C HIS A 56 -18.45 -2.90 -1.35
N ARG A 57 -18.45 -4.18 -1.01
CA ARG A 57 -18.79 -4.67 0.32
C ARG A 57 -17.85 -5.78 0.74
N HIS A 58 -17.77 -6.01 2.04
CA HIS A 58 -17.07 -7.13 2.65
C HIS A 58 -18.06 -8.01 3.41
N GLU A 59 -18.16 -9.26 3.03
CA GLU A 59 -19.08 -10.22 3.65
C GLU A 59 -18.48 -10.86 4.90
N HIS A 60 -17.17 -10.76 5.07
CA HIS A 60 -16.43 -11.36 6.18
C HIS A 60 -15.58 -10.33 6.91
N GLY A 61 -15.21 -10.65 8.14
CA GLY A 61 -14.27 -9.87 8.92
C GLY A 61 -12.89 -9.87 8.30
N ARG A 62 -12.14 -8.79 8.52
CA ARG A 62 -10.82 -8.60 7.92
C ARG A 62 -9.87 -7.85 8.83
N VAL A 63 -8.59 -8.14 8.68
CA VAL A 63 -7.50 -7.36 9.25
C VAL A 63 -6.97 -6.38 8.20
N ILE A 64 -6.79 -5.12 8.58
CA ILE A 64 -6.08 -4.10 7.80
C ILE A 64 -4.72 -3.88 8.45
N ILE A 65 -3.65 -3.96 7.66
CA ILE A 65 -2.29 -3.63 8.10
C ILE A 65 -1.84 -2.42 7.29
N ALA A 66 -1.62 -1.29 7.95
CA ALA A 66 -1.21 -0.07 7.28
C ALA A 66 0.28 -0.12 6.92
N LEU A 67 0.59 -0.26 5.63
CA LEU A 67 1.96 -0.20 5.10
C LEU A 67 2.40 1.26 4.92
N GLN A 68 1.53 2.09 4.39
CA GLN A 68 1.61 3.54 4.36
C GLN A 68 0.26 4.10 4.79
N GLY A 69 0.22 4.68 5.98
CA GLY A 69 -1.01 5.15 6.60
C GLY A 69 -1.50 6.48 6.04
N GLY A 70 -2.60 6.94 6.60
CA GLY A 70 -3.26 8.19 6.23
C GLY A 70 -4.71 8.20 6.70
N THR A 71 -5.44 9.25 6.35
CA THR A 71 -6.87 9.37 6.65
C THR A 71 -7.69 8.85 5.47
N MET A 72 -8.38 7.73 5.68
CA MET A 72 -9.31 7.13 4.73
C MET A 72 -10.74 7.54 5.07
N LYS A 73 -11.44 8.13 4.13
CA LYS A 73 -12.86 8.42 4.23
C LYS A 73 -13.65 7.25 3.63
N ILE A 74 -14.46 6.62 4.45
CA ILE A 74 -15.38 5.56 4.03
C ILE A 74 -16.72 6.21 3.72
N VAL A 75 -17.20 6.08 2.50
CA VAL A 75 -18.46 6.70 2.03
C VAL A 75 -19.44 5.61 1.69
N ASP A 76 -20.61 5.61 2.36
CA ASP A 76 -21.67 4.64 2.08
C ASP A 76 -22.48 5.00 0.83
N SER A 77 -23.39 4.10 0.43
CA SER A 77 -24.24 4.29 -0.74
C SER A 77 -25.26 5.45 -0.61
N GLN A 78 -25.43 6.00 0.60
CA GLN A 78 -26.28 7.16 0.87
C GLN A 78 -25.49 8.47 0.93
N GLY A 79 -24.17 8.41 0.75
CA GLY A 79 -23.29 9.57 0.82
C GLY A 79 -22.85 9.96 2.23
N LYS A 80 -23.22 9.19 3.26
CA LYS A 80 -22.71 9.35 4.62
C LYS A 80 -21.25 8.91 4.64
N SER A 81 -20.39 9.68 5.30
CA SER A 81 -18.99 9.38 5.40
C SER A 81 -18.50 9.29 6.83
N GLU A 82 -17.51 8.42 7.03
CA GLU A 82 -16.79 8.19 8.26
C GLU A 82 -15.29 8.22 7.98
N GLU A 83 -14.49 8.80 8.85
CA GLU A 83 -13.04 8.86 8.69
C GLU A 83 -12.35 7.81 9.56
N HIS A 84 -11.44 7.06 8.94
CA HIS A 84 -10.56 6.10 9.58
C HIS A 84 -9.11 6.55 9.42
N VAL A 85 -8.41 6.73 10.52
CA VAL A 85 -6.98 7.04 10.52
C VAL A 85 -6.21 5.74 10.61
N TRP A 86 -5.47 5.42 9.54
CA TRP A 86 -4.56 4.28 9.50
C TRP A 86 -3.15 4.76 9.84
N GLU A 87 -2.59 4.29 10.94
CA GLU A 87 -1.21 4.62 11.34
C GLU A 87 -0.25 3.58 10.75
N THR A 88 0.78 4.04 10.05
CA THR A 88 1.80 3.15 9.44
C THR A 88 2.36 2.16 10.45
N GLY A 89 2.39 0.88 10.08
CA GLY A 89 2.87 -0.23 10.90
C GLY A 89 1.84 -0.81 11.88
N LYS A 90 0.63 -0.24 11.97
CA LYS A 90 -0.43 -0.76 12.83
C LYS A 90 -1.40 -1.66 12.07
N ALA A 91 -2.06 -2.55 12.83
CA ALA A 91 -3.10 -3.44 12.35
C ALA A 91 -4.44 -3.11 13.01
N TYR A 92 -5.52 -3.29 12.26
CA TYR A 92 -6.88 -2.99 12.67
C TYR A 92 -7.81 -4.13 12.27
N TRP A 93 -8.80 -4.40 13.12
CA TRP A 93 -9.89 -5.31 12.80
C TRP A 93 -11.09 -4.54 12.27
N LEU A 94 -11.62 -4.96 11.14
CA LEU A 94 -12.90 -4.47 10.59
C LEU A 94 -13.88 -5.63 10.49
N PRO A 95 -15.09 -5.47 11.06
CA PRO A 95 -16.14 -6.48 10.94
C PRO A 95 -16.70 -6.55 9.52
N PRO A 96 -17.52 -7.58 9.20
CA PRO A 96 -18.30 -7.60 7.97
C PRO A 96 -19.15 -6.34 7.83
N ASN A 97 -19.43 -5.94 6.59
CA ASN A 97 -20.43 -4.90 6.35
C ASN A 97 -21.81 -5.40 6.78
N ALA A 98 -22.65 -4.50 7.29
CA ALA A 98 -24.04 -4.82 7.55
C ALA A 98 -24.74 -5.30 6.24
N PRO A 99 -25.72 -6.23 6.32
CA PRO A 99 -26.41 -6.73 5.15
C PRO A 99 -26.97 -5.60 4.28
N GLY A 100 -26.77 -5.69 2.96
CA GLY A 100 -27.23 -4.70 2.00
C GLY A 100 -26.46 -3.38 1.96
N THR A 101 -25.41 -3.20 2.77
CA THR A 101 -24.59 -1.98 2.76
C THR A 101 -23.36 -2.14 1.87
N MET A 102 -22.99 -1.05 1.21
CA MET A 102 -21.78 -0.91 0.39
C MET A 102 -21.06 0.37 0.77
N HIS A 103 -19.76 0.44 0.50
CA HIS A 103 -18.97 1.65 0.69
C HIS A 103 -17.91 1.83 -0.39
N ALA A 104 -17.47 3.07 -0.52
CA ALA A 104 -16.28 3.44 -1.29
C ALA A 104 -15.21 3.96 -0.33
N ASP A 105 -13.95 3.71 -0.67
CA ASP A 105 -12.81 4.22 0.08
C ASP A 105 -12.20 5.42 -0.65
N VAL A 106 -12.14 6.55 0.02
CA VAL A 106 -11.61 7.80 -0.54
C VAL A 106 -10.41 8.23 0.28
N ASN A 107 -9.27 8.38 -0.37
CA ASN A 107 -8.11 8.96 0.27
C ASN A 107 -8.30 10.46 0.42
N ALA A 108 -8.43 10.93 1.66
CA ALA A 108 -8.65 12.33 2.00
C ALA A 108 -7.35 13.16 2.08
N GLY A 109 -6.19 12.52 1.94
CA GLY A 109 -4.87 13.14 2.00
C GLY A 109 -4.27 13.45 0.63
N ASP A 110 -2.99 13.78 0.63
CA ASP A 110 -2.20 14.14 -0.55
C ASP A 110 -1.14 13.08 -0.94
N GLN A 111 -1.01 12.02 -0.14
CA GLN A 111 -0.13 10.89 -0.38
C GLN A 111 -0.93 9.60 -0.56
N PRO A 112 -0.45 8.62 -1.33
CA PRO A 112 -1.09 7.32 -1.42
C PRO A 112 -1.21 6.64 -0.06
N ILE A 113 -2.32 5.96 0.20
CA ILE A 113 -2.50 5.07 1.34
C ILE A 113 -2.33 3.64 0.83
N GLU A 114 -1.44 2.87 1.48
CA GLU A 114 -1.22 1.47 1.17
C GLU A 114 -1.55 0.61 2.38
N VAL A 115 -2.41 -0.38 2.17
CA VAL A 115 -2.77 -1.34 3.22
C VAL A 115 -2.70 -2.77 2.69
N MET A 116 -2.26 -3.69 3.54
CA MET A 116 -2.47 -5.11 3.33
C MET A 116 -3.79 -5.50 3.99
N VAL A 117 -4.65 -6.18 3.25
CA VAL A 117 -5.94 -6.66 3.71
C VAL A 117 -5.90 -8.18 3.79
N VAL A 118 -6.25 -8.73 4.95
CA VAL A 118 -6.44 -10.17 5.17
C VAL A 118 -7.91 -10.39 5.49
N GLU A 119 -8.70 -10.80 4.51
CA GLU A 119 -10.12 -11.08 4.67
C GLU A 119 -10.34 -12.57 4.93
N LEU A 120 -11.13 -12.88 5.95
CA LEU A 120 -11.54 -14.25 6.24
C LEU A 120 -12.53 -14.74 5.18
N LYS A 121 -12.53 -16.01 4.87
CA LYS A 121 -13.52 -16.63 3.96
C LYS A 121 -14.64 -17.33 4.70
N LYS A 122 -14.47 -17.49 6.00
CA LYS A 122 -15.47 -18.12 6.89
C LYS A 122 -15.44 -17.37 8.21
N ASP A 123 -16.57 -16.88 8.63
CA ASP A 123 -16.77 -16.41 10.00
C ASP A 123 -17.07 -17.64 10.89
N LYS A 124 -16.48 -17.69 12.08
CA LYS A 124 -16.73 -18.77 13.05
C LYS A 124 -17.96 -18.42 13.89
#